data_4166540dabdf2698f08e35dbb9c20817
#
_entry.id   4166540dabdf2698f08e35dbb9c20817
#
_cell.length_a   1.000
_cell.length_b   1.000
_cell.length_c   1.000
_cell.angle_alpha   90.00
_cell.angle_beta   90.00
_cell.angle_gamma   90.00
#
_symmetry.space_group_name_H-M   'P 1'
#
loop_
_entity.id
_entity.type
_entity.pdbx_description
1 polymer ?
#
loop_
_entity_poly.entity_id
_entity_poly.type
_entity_poly.pdbx_seq_one_letter_code
_entity_poly.pdbx_strand_id
1 'polypeptide(L)'
;MEKLNAQQIIDFISEAKKVTPVKVYVKGIGVADLSFGTESKVFGEGNNAVVFGEWSEIEASLKKYADLIEDYVVESDRRHSGVPLLDTKKVNARIEPGAIIRDQVTIGDNAVIMMGAIINIGAEIGAKSMIDMGAVLGGRATVGDNCHIGAGTVLAGVVEPPSALPVVVEDDVVIGANAVVLEGIRIGKGAVVAAGAIVIKDVEPYTVVAGVPARQIKVLDEKTKSKTEIIDSLRNL
;
A
#
# COMPACT_ATOMS: atom_id res chain seq x y z
N MET A 1 -11.79 0.71 11.19
CA MET A 1 -11.17 -0.58 11.53
C MET A 1 -10.42 -0.40 12.84
N GLU A 2 -10.39 -1.38 13.73
CA GLU A 2 -9.58 -1.30 14.94
C GLU A 2 -8.10 -1.41 14.56
N LYS A 3 -7.25 -0.55 15.14
CA LYS A 3 -5.83 -0.50 14.82
C LYS A 3 -5.12 -1.73 15.39
N LEU A 4 -4.46 -2.49 14.55
CA LEU A 4 -3.67 -3.65 14.96
C LEU A 4 -2.33 -3.20 15.55
N ASN A 5 -1.94 -3.80 16.68
CA ASN A 5 -0.57 -3.67 17.20
C ASN A 5 0.42 -4.55 16.41
N ALA A 6 1.71 -4.42 16.72
CA ALA A 6 2.76 -5.13 15.99
C ALA A 6 2.59 -6.65 16.01
N GLN A 7 2.25 -7.24 17.16
CA GLN A 7 2.05 -8.68 17.27
C GLN A 7 0.83 -9.14 16.48
N GLN A 8 -0.28 -8.40 16.58
CA GLN A 8 -1.49 -8.70 15.81
C GLN A 8 -1.27 -8.64 14.29
N ILE A 9 -0.39 -7.74 13.81
CA ILE A 9 -0.01 -7.70 12.38
C ILE A 9 0.78 -8.95 12.00
N ILE A 10 1.71 -9.39 12.84
CA ILE A 10 2.48 -10.63 12.61
C ILE A 10 1.54 -11.83 12.57
N ASP A 11 0.63 -11.92 13.53
CA ASP A 11 -0.36 -13.00 13.62
C ASP A 11 -1.27 -12.98 12.38
N PHE A 12 -1.77 -11.82 11.99
CA PHE A 12 -2.57 -11.64 10.77
C PHE A 12 -1.85 -12.16 9.52
N ILE A 13 -0.55 -11.84 9.36
CA ILE A 13 0.24 -12.29 8.19
C ILE A 13 0.50 -13.80 8.25
N SER A 14 0.84 -14.33 9.43
CA SER A 14 1.22 -15.74 9.61
C SER A 14 0.02 -16.67 9.46
N GLU A 15 -1.12 -16.31 10.04
CA GLU A 15 -2.34 -17.11 10.05
C GLU A 15 -3.18 -16.96 8.79
N ALA A 16 -2.96 -15.90 7.98
CA ALA A 16 -3.69 -15.68 6.75
C ALA A 16 -3.60 -16.89 5.81
N LYS A 17 -4.75 -17.38 5.36
CA LYS A 17 -4.83 -18.43 4.32
C LYS A 17 -4.10 -17.95 3.06
N LYS A 18 -3.10 -18.68 2.65
CA LYS A 18 -2.34 -18.38 1.43
C LYS A 18 -3.15 -18.85 0.21
N VAL A 19 -3.46 -17.94 -0.70
CA VAL A 19 -4.33 -18.19 -1.86
C VAL A 19 -3.66 -17.77 -3.17
N THR A 20 -4.04 -18.44 -4.24
CA THR A 20 -3.68 -18.11 -5.63
C THR A 20 -4.97 -17.87 -6.41
N PRO A 21 -5.60 -16.70 -6.23
CA PRO A 21 -6.83 -16.40 -6.93
C PRO A 21 -6.58 -16.28 -8.43
N VAL A 22 -7.50 -16.85 -9.20
CA VAL A 22 -7.45 -16.80 -10.66
C VAL A 22 -8.79 -16.38 -11.22
N LYS A 23 -8.74 -15.84 -12.44
CA LYS A 23 -9.87 -15.65 -13.33
C LYS A 23 -9.65 -16.51 -14.57
N VAL A 24 -10.58 -17.36 -14.87
CA VAL A 24 -10.48 -18.29 -16.00
C VAL A 24 -11.62 -18.05 -16.98
N TYR A 25 -11.25 -17.77 -18.22
CA TYR A 25 -12.18 -17.83 -19.33
C TYR A 25 -12.19 -19.26 -19.84
N VAL A 26 -13.35 -19.89 -19.92
CA VAL A 26 -13.48 -21.28 -20.33
C VAL A 26 -14.53 -21.43 -21.42
N LYS A 27 -14.23 -22.21 -22.45
CA LYS A 27 -15.11 -22.60 -23.54
C LYS A 27 -15.22 -24.11 -23.61
N GLY A 28 -16.44 -24.64 -23.82
CA GLY A 28 -16.68 -26.07 -23.94
C GLY A 28 -18.14 -26.41 -23.75
N ILE A 29 -18.48 -27.68 -23.78
CA ILE A 29 -19.87 -28.17 -23.73
C ILE A 29 -20.44 -27.97 -22.33
N GLY A 30 -21.48 -27.10 -22.22
CA GLY A 30 -22.20 -26.88 -20.96
C GLY A 30 -21.35 -26.37 -19.80
N VAL A 31 -20.24 -25.68 -20.09
CA VAL A 31 -19.25 -25.26 -19.07
C VAL A 31 -19.81 -24.29 -18.04
N ALA A 32 -20.86 -23.55 -18.37
CA ALA A 32 -21.52 -22.63 -17.44
C ALA A 32 -22.25 -23.35 -16.29
N ASP A 33 -22.61 -24.61 -16.47
CA ASP A 33 -23.32 -25.44 -15.47
C ASP A 33 -22.36 -26.32 -14.65
N LEU A 34 -21.06 -26.28 -14.94
CA LEU A 34 -20.04 -27.07 -14.24
C LEU A 34 -19.63 -26.41 -12.92
N SER A 35 -19.26 -27.23 -11.94
CA SER A 35 -18.68 -26.76 -10.68
C SER A 35 -17.16 -26.69 -10.75
N PHE A 36 -16.58 -25.53 -10.47
CA PHE A 36 -15.14 -25.29 -10.49
C PHE A 36 -14.51 -25.17 -9.10
N GLY A 37 -15.19 -25.62 -8.06
CA GLY A 37 -14.75 -25.57 -6.68
C GLY A 37 -15.84 -25.03 -5.75
N THR A 38 -15.64 -25.19 -4.45
CA THR A 38 -16.66 -24.88 -3.43
C THR A 38 -16.92 -23.38 -3.28
N GLU A 39 -15.90 -22.55 -3.45
CA GLU A 39 -15.98 -21.09 -3.32
C GLU A 39 -15.86 -20.37 -4.67
N SER A 40 -15.84 -21.12 -5.78
CA SER A 40 -15.75 -20.53 -7.11
C SER A 40 -17.04 -19.85 -7.53
N LYS A 41 -16.92 -18.79 -8.31
CA LYS A 41 -18.04 -18.09 -8.93
C LYS A 41 -17.97 -18.26 -10.44
N VAL A 42 -19.06 -18.75 -11.01
CA VAL A 42 -19.20 -18.97 -12.45
C VAL A 42 -20.16 -17.93 -13.02
N PHE A 43 -19.74 -17.25 -14.06
CA PHE A 43 -20.54 -16.30 -14.82
C PHE A 43 -20.53 -16.70 -16.28
N GLY A 44 -21.67 -17.05 -16.84
CA GLY A 44 -21.78 -17.47 -18.24
C GLY A 44 -23.08 -18.15 -18.53
N GLU A 45 -23.20 -18.60 -19.78
CA GLU A 45 -24.38 -19.35 -20.28
C GLU A 45 -23.89 -20.39 -21.32
N GLY A 46 -24.43 -21.61 -21.22
CA GLY A 46 -24.16 -22.70 -22.15
C GLY A 46 -22.66 -23.04 -22.24
N ASN A 47 -22.08 -22.75 -23.40
CA ASN A 47 -20.75 -23.20 -23.78
C ASN A 47 -19.61 -22.21 -23.42
N ASN A 48 -19.90 -21.11 -22.74
CA ASN A 48 -18.90 -20.10 -22.36
C ASN A 48 -19.12 -19.68 -20.92
N ALA A 49 -18.02 -19.58 -20.15
CA ALA A 49 -18.06 -19.07 -18.78
C ALA A 49 -16.79 -18.31 -18.42
N VAL A 50 -16.94 -17.42 -17.43
CA VAL A 50 -15.83 -16.80 -16.69
C VAL A 50 -15.91 -17.31 -15.27
N VAL A 51 -14.82 -17.88 -14.78
CA VAL A 51 -14.73 -18.50 -13.45
C VAL A 51 -13.74 -17.73 -12.60
N PHE A 52 -14.14 -17.39 -11.38
CA PHE A 52 -13.27 -16.79 -10.35
C PHE A 52 -13.15 -17.75 -9.18
N GLY A 53 -11.92 -17.99 -8.70
CA GLY A 53 -11.72 -18.87 -7.55
C GLY A 53 -10.26 -19.15 -7.25
N GLU A 54 -10.03 -20.11 -6.39
CA GLU A 54 -8.70 -20.60 -6.02
C GLU A 54 -8.15 -21.56 -7.07
N TRP A 55 -6.91 -21.34 -7.50
CA TRP A 55 -6.28 -22.10 -8.59
C TRP A 55 -6.30 -23.61 -8.35
N SER A 56 -5.99 -24.06 -7.14
CA SER A 56 -5.94 -25.50 -6.84
C SER A 56 -7.28 -26.24 -7.06
N GLU A 57 -8.40 -25.55 -6.76
CA GLU A 57 -9.75 -26.10 -6.98
C GLU A 57 -10.13 -26.06 -8.46
N ILE A 58 -9.84 -24.92 -9.10
CA ILE A 58 -10.13 -24.72 -10.52
C ILE A 58 -9.30 -25.64 -11.39
N GLU A 59 -7.99 -25.78 -11.15
CA GLU A 59 -7.12 -26.70 -11.89
C GLU A 59 -7.61 -28.15 -11.82
N ALA A 60 -8.01 -28.59 -10.62
CA ALA A 60 -8.57 -29.91 -10.43
C ALA A 60 -9.87 -30.11 -11.23
N SER A 61 -10.70 -29.07 -11.28
CA SER A 61 -11.96 -29.09 -12.05
C SER A 61 -11.71 -29.06 -13.56
N LEU A 62 -10.77 -28.27 -14.04
CA LEU A 62 -10.37 -28.26 -15.46
C LEU A 62 -9.88 -29.65 -15.91
N LYS A 63 -9.10 -30.34 -15.08
CA LYS A 63 -8.64 -31.70 -15.35
C LYS A 63 -9.81 -32.71 -15.32
N LYS A 64 -10.73 -32.56 -14.37
CA LYS A 64 -11.91 -33.43 -14.23
C LYS A 64 -12.84 -33.36 -15.44
N TYR A 65 -13.01 -32.19 -16.00
CA TYR A 65 -13.93 -31.90 -17.09
C TYR A 65 -13.23 -31.74 -18.46
N ALA A 66 -12.02 -32.29 -18.59
CA ALA A 66 -11.19 -32.10 -19.80
C ALA A 66 -11.90 -32.49 -21.10
N ASP A 67 -12.75 -33.52 -21.06
CA ASP A 67 -13.51 -33.99 -22.24
C ASP A 67 -14.65 -33.03 -22.67
N LEU A 68 -15.04 -32.12 -21.77
CA LEU A 68 -16.09 -31.11 -22.02
C LEU A 68 -15.49 -29.73 -22.34
N ILE A 69 -14.23 -29.49 -22.01
CA ILE A 69 -13.55 -28.22 -22.19
C ILE A 69 -12.80 -28.22 -23.52
N GLU A 70 -13.15 -27.27 -24.38
CA GLU A 70 -12.50 -27.05 -25.66
C GLU A 70 -11.22 -26.22 -25.52
N ASP A 71 -11.29 -25.13 -24.72
CA ASP A 71 -10.18 -24.20 -24.50
C ASP A 71 -10.40 -23.38 -23.24
N TYR A 72 -9.30 -22.87 -22.64
CA TYR A 72 -9.37 -21.95 -21.51
C TYR A 72 -8.14 -21.04 -21.44
N VAL A 73 -8.33 -19.84 -20.88
CA VAL A 73 -7.26 -18.88 -20.57
C VAL A 73 -7.32 -18.53 -19.08
N VAL A 74 -6.17 -18.57 -18.42
CA VAL A 74 -6.03 -18.26 -17.00
C VAL A 74 -5.33 -16.91 -16.81
N GLU A 75 -5.94 -16.01 -16.07
CA GLU A 75 -5.33 -14.79 -15.58
C GLU A 75 -5.05 -14.92 -14.08
N SER A 76 -3.83 -14.57 -13.64
CA SER A 76 -3.44 -14.52 -12.24
C SER A 76 -2.44 -13.40 -12.02
N ASP A 77 -2.53 -12.70 -10.89
CA ASP A 77 -1.64 -11.59 -10.52
C ASP A 77 -0.81 -11.90 -9.26
N ARG A 78 -1.07 -13.03 -8.61
CA ARG A 78 -0.38 -13.41 -7.36
C ARG A 78 -0.39 -14.92 -7.16
N ARG A 79 0.55 -15.39 -6.31
CA ARG A 79 0.63 -16.78 -5.90
C ARG A 79 0.91 -16.87 -4.40
N HIS A 80 0.19 -17.76 -3.69
CA HIS A 80 0.33 -17.97 -2.24
C HIS A 80 0.34 -16.67 -1.43
N SER A 81 -0.50 -15.72 -1.83
CA SER A 81 -0.66 -14.45 -1.12
C SER A 81 -1.63 -14.59 0.04
N GLY A 82 -1.22 -14.13 1.23
CA GLY A 82 -2.06 -14.20 2.43
C GLY A 82 -2.64 -12.86 2.85
N VAL A 83 -2.06 -11.74 2.38
CA VAL A 83 -2.56 -10.40 2.72
C VAL A 83 -3.14 -9.76 1.46
N PRO A 84 -4.46 -9.50 1.40
CA PRO A 84 -5.08 -8.88 0.25
C PRO A 84 -4.68 -7.40 0.10
N LEU A 85 -5.09 -6.78 -0.98
CA LEU A 85 -5.08 -5.32 -1.10
C LEU A 85 -6.26 -4.71 -0.34
N LEU A 86 -6.08 -3.48 0.10
CA LEU A 86 -7.12 -2.68 0.74
C LEU A 86 -8.31 -2.50 -0.19
N ASP A 87 -9.54 -2.69 0.30
CA ASP A 87 -10.74 -2.27 -0.41
C ASP A 87 -10.88 -0.75 -0.38
N THR A 88 -10.45 -0.10 -1.44
CA THR A 88 -10.40 1.36 -1.54
C THR A 88 -11.74 2.02 -1.86
N LYS A 89 -12.79 1.26 -2.20
CA LYS A 89 -14.10 1.81 -2.65
C LYS A 89 -14.81 2.70 -1.64
N LYS A 90 -14.45 2.58 -0.35
CA LYS A 90 -15.06 3.35 0.76
C LYS A 90 -14.08 4.30 1.44
N VAL A 91 -12.88 4.42 0.90
CA VAL A 91 -11.85 5.33 1.44
C VAL A 91 -12.11 6.74 0.91
N ASN A 92 -12.23 7.71 1.81
CA ASN A 92 -12.45 9.13 1.45
C ASN A 92 -11.12 9.82 1.10
N ALA A 93 -10.44 9.31 0.06
CA ALA A 93 -9.14 9.78 -0.40
C ALA A 93 -9.03 9.64 -1.92
N ARG A 94 -8.17 10.43 -2.55
CA ARG A 94 -7.82 10.26 -3.96
C ARG A 94 -6.72 9.23 -4.09
N ILE A 95 -6.99 8.12 -4.76
CA ILE A 95 -6.05 7.03 -4.98
C ILE A 95 -5.88 6.85 -6.47
N GLU A 96 -4.68 7.16 -6.96
CA GLU A 96 -4.37 7.12 -8.38
C GLU A 96 -4.07 5.69 -8.86
N PRO A 97 -4.25 5.42 -10.17
CA PRO A 97 -3.99 4.10 -10.74
C PRO A 97 -2.56 3.60 -10.47
N GLY A 98 -2.42 2.31 -10.17
CA GLY A 98 -1.12 1.67 -9.92
C GLY A 98 -0.58 1.85 -8.50
N ALA A 99 -1.28 2.53 -7.60
CA ALA A 99 -0.98 2.49 -6.18
C ALA A 99 -1.25 1.09 -5.62
N ILE A 100 -0.30 0.54 -4.87
CA ILE A 100 -0.40 -0.79 -4.24
C ILE A 100 -0.51 -0.60 -2.73
N ILE A 101 -1.70 -0.82 -2.21
CA ILE A 101 -2.01 -0.60 -0.79
C ILE A 101 -2.46 -1.94 -0.20
N ARG A 102 -1.74 -2.44 0.80
CA ARG A 102 -2.11 -3.70 1.48
C ARG A 102 -3.25 -3.48 2.47
N ASP A 103 -3.95 -4.54 2.77
CA ASP A 103 -4.98 -4.52 3.82
C ASP A 103 -4.41 -4.06 5.17
N GLN A 104 -5.27 -3.63 6.09
CA GLN A 104 -4.90 -3.05 7.39
C GLN A 104 -4.09 -1.74 7.31
N VAL A 105 -4.15 -1.03 6.18
CA VAL A 105 -3.66 0.36 6.04
C VAL A 105 -4.79 1.32 6.38
N THR A 106 -4.49 2.35 7.16
CA THR A 106 -5.43 3.45 7.47
C THR A 106 -5.07 4.68 6.65
N ILE A 107 -6.07 5.26 5.97
CA ILE A 107 -5.91 6.47 5.17
C ILE A 107 -6.94 7.50 5.64
N GLY A 108 -6.46 8.67 6.05
CA GLY A 108 -7.27 9.79 6.49
C GLY A 108 -7.97 10.52 5.36
N ASP A 109 -8.97 11.31 5.73
CA ASP A 109 -9.81 12.04 4.77
C ASP A 109 -9.02 13.02 3.91
N ASN A 110 -9.36 13.09 2.64
CA ASN A 110 -8.72 13.95 1.64
C ASN A 110 -7.21 13.70 1.45
N ALA A 111 -6.71 12.55 1.90
CA ALA A 111 -5.36 12.13 1.53
C ALA A 111 -5.25 11.87 0.02
N VAL A 112 -4.05 11.97 -0.51
CA VAL A 112 -3.75 11.72 -1.92
C VAL A 112 -2.66 10.68 -2.02
N ILE A 113 -2.98 9.55 -2.66
CA ILE A 113 -2.03 8.48 -2.94
C ILE A 113 -1.76 8.46 -4.44
N MET A 114 -0.57 8.84 -4.84
CA MET A 114 -0.19 8.96 -6.23
C MET A 114 0.18 7.62 -6.85
N MET A 115 0.27 7.59 -8.17
CA MET A 115 0.55 6.38 -8.95
C MET A 115 1.88 5.73 -8.55
N GLY A 116 1.86 4.41 -8.44
CA GLY A 116 3.03 3.61 -8.08
C GLY A 116 3.47 3.68 -6.62
N ALA A 117 2.75 4.39 -5.75
CA ALA A 117 3.02 4.35 -4.32
C ALA A 117 2.76 2.93 -3.77
N ILE A 118 3.65 2.46 -2.89
CA ILE A 118 3.57 1.13 -2.27
C ILE A 118 3.44 1.31 -0.77
N ILE A 119 2.30 0.87 -0.21
CA ILE A 119 1.97 1.06 1.19
C ILE A 119 1.73 -0.31 1.84
N ASN A 120 2.60 -0.65 2.78
CA ASN A 120 2.58 -1.95 3.43
C ASN A 120 1.63 -1.98 4.63
N ILE A 121 1.28 -3.20 5.05
CA ILE A 121 0.35 -3.49 6.15
C ILE A 121 0.66 -2.69 7.42
N GLY A 122 -0.37 -2.17 8.07
CA GLY A 122 -0.27 -1.41 9.31
C GLY A 122 0.28 -0.01 9.18
N ALA A 123 0.57 0.47 7.95
CA ALA A 123 0.91 1.87 7.74
C ALA A 123 -0.31 2.78 7.95
N GLU A 124 -0.05 4.00 8.42
CA GLU A 124 -1.07 5.01 8.69
C GLU A 124 -0.74 6.30 7.97
N ILE A 125 -1.72 6.88 7.32
CA ILE A 125 -1.61 8.14 6.58
C ILE A 125 -2.68 9.09 7.11
N GLY A 126 -2.25 10.22 7.62
CA GLY A 126 -3.12 11.27 8.15
C GLY A 126 -3.91 12.00 7.07
N ALA A 127 -4.91 12.76 7.52
CA ALA A 127 -5.78 13.53 6.67
C ALA A 127 -4.99 14.56 5.84
N LYS A 128 -5.43 14.80 4.60
CA LYS A 128 -4.82 15.76 3.68
C LYS A 128 -3.33 15.51 3.37
N SER A 129 -2.78 14.37 3.73
CA SER A 129 -1.39 14.03 3.41
C SER A 129 -1.27 13.46 2.00
N MET A 130 -0.18 13.81 1.32
CA MET A 130 0.13 13.33 -0.02
C MET A 130 1.29 12.34 0.04
N ILE A 131 1.07 11.15 -0.49
CA ILE A 131 2.10 10.14 -0.75
C ILE A 131 2.35 10.16 -2.25
N ASP A 132 3.48 10.72 -2.65
CA ASP A 132 3.78 11.01 -4.04
C ASP A 132 4.24 9.77 -4.82
N MET A 133 4.45 9.91 -6.12
CA MET A 133 4.71 8.83 -7.07
C MET A 133 5.85 7.91 -6.65
N GLY A 134 5.57 6.61 -6.60
CA GLY A 134 6.58 5.61 -6.30
C GLY A 134 7.15 5.64 -4.88
N ALA A 135 6.56 6.43 -3.96
CA ALA A 135 6.98 6.40 -2.56
C ALA A 135 6.64 5.06 -1.92
N VAL A 136 7.50 4.60 -1.00
CA VAL A 136 7.35 3.32 -0.30
C VAL A 136 7.19 3.57 1.20
N LEU A 137 6.04 3.20 1.73
CA LEU A 137 5.77 3.17 3.16
C LEU A 137 5.86 1.72 3.65
N GLY A 138 6.90 1.45 4.41
CA GLY A 138 7.11 0.15 5.03
C GLY A 138 6.05 -0.18 6.08
N GLY A 139 6.06 -1.41 6.56
CA GLY A 139 5.08 -1.86 7.55
C GLY A 139 5.06 -0.96 8.79
N ARG A 140 3.88 -0.55 9.23
CA ARG A 140 3.64 0.28 10.41
C ARG A 140 4.17 1.74 10.31
N ALA A 141 4.73 2.17 9.19
CA ALA A 141 5.13 3.56 9.03
C ALA A 141 3.93 4.49 9.22
N THR A 142 4.10 5.55 10.01
CA THR A 142 3.05 6.52 10.33
C THR A 142 3.38 7.87 9.73
N VAL A 143 2.43 8.45 9.03
CA VAL A 143 2.49 9.82 8.49
C VAL A 143 1.32 10.60 9.08
N GLY A 144 1.60 11.72 9.71
CA GLY A 144 0.63 12.63 10.29
C GLY A 144 -0.23 13.35 9.26
N ASP A 145 -0.97 14.35 9.71
CA ASP A 145 -1.84 15.15 8.88
C ASP A 145 -1.06 16.19 8.06
N ASN A 146 -1.61 16.59 6.91
CA ASN A 146 -1.09 17.65 6.08
C ASN A 146 0.41 17.51 5.73
N CYS A 147 0.87 16.29 5.48
CA CYS A 147 2.24 16.00 5.07
C CYS A 147 2.38 15.92 3.55
N HIS A 148 3.62 16.08 3.08
CA HIS A 148 3.99 15.76 1.71
C HIS A 148 5.18 14.80 1.72
N ILE A 149 4.96 13.57 1.29
CA ILE A 149 6.00 12.54 1.15
C ILE A 149 6.36 12.47 -0.33
N GLY A 150 7.50 13.07 -0.68
CA GLY A 150 7.92 13.27 -2.06
C GLY A 150 8.17 11.98 -2.84
N ALA A 151 8.19 12.09 -4.16
CA ALA A 151 8.31 10.96 -5.08
C ALA A 151 9.55 10.09 -4.78
N GLY A 152 9.36 8.76 -4.80
CA GLY A 152 10.43 7.80 -4.54
C GLY A 152 10.97 7.77 -3.11
N THR A 153 10.36 8.50 -2.18
CA THR A 153 10.75 8.47 -0.75
C THR A 153 10.52 7.08 -0.17
N VAL A 154 11.42 6.64 0.69
CA VAL A 154 11.27 5.40 1.45
C VAL A 154 11.18 5.70 2.95
N LEU A 155 10.05 5.37 3.54
CA LEU A 155 9.91 5.26 4.99
C LEU A 155 10.11 3.79 5.36
N ALA A 156 11.23 3.46 6.00
CA ALA A 156 11.59 2.08 6.30
C ALA A 156 10.54 1.41 7.19
N GLY A 157 10.20 0.18 6.87
CA GLY A 157 9.19 -0.58 7.60
C GLY A 157 9.80 -1.46 8.67
N VAL A 158 9.03 -1.68 9.73
CA VAL A 158 9.34 -2.66 10.75
C VAL A 158 8.09 -3.48 11.05
N VAL A 159 8.14 -4.76 10.75
CA VAL A 159 7.13 -5.73 11.17
C VAL A 159 7.71 -6.60 12.29
N GLU A 160 8.96 -6.99 12.18
CA GLU A 160 9.69 -7.82 13.15
C GLU A 160 11.06 -7.20 13.50
N PRO A 161 11.47 -7.25 14.78
CA PRO A 161 10.70 -7.78 15.91
C PRO A 161 9.55 -6.85 16.32
N PRO A 162 8.51 -7.36 17.03
CA PRO A 162 7.36 -6.52 17.45
C PRO A 162 7.74 -5.33 18.32
N SER A 163 8.88 -5.43 19.03
CA SER A 163 9.41 -4.35 19.87
C SER A 163 10.07 -3.22 19.10
N ALA A 164 10.40 -3.41 17.82
CA ALA A 164 11.03 -2.37 17.03
C ALA A 164 10.04 -1.23 16.71
N LEU A 165 10.54 0.00 16.77
CA LEU A 165 9.74 1.19 16.51
C LEU A 165 9.62 1.47 15.00
N PRO A 166 8.44 1.82 14.50
CA PRO A 166 8.29 2.24 13.10
C PRO A 166 8.82 3.66 12.89
N VAL A 167 8.93 4.06 11.62
CA VAL A 167 9.08 5.47 11.26
C VAL A 167 7.82 6.23 11.64
N VAL A 168 8.00 7.40 12.27
CA VAL A 168 6.92 8.33 12.61
C VAL A 168 7.21 9.68 11.99
N VAL A 169 6.37 10.12 11.07
CA VAL A 169 6.37 11.46 10.49
C VAL A 169 5.21 12.23 11.13
N GLU A 170 5.51 13.31 11.85
CA GLU A 170 4.49 14.15 12.48
C GLU A 170 3.79 15.05 11.45
N ASP A 171 2.83 15.87 11.91
CA ASP A 171 2.06 16.74 11.03
C ASP A 171 2.89 17.81 10.33
N ASP A 172 2.39 18.33 9.23
CA ASP A 172 2.94 19.45 8.48
C ASP A 172 4.38 19.21 7.94
N VAL A 173 4.83 17.97 7.86
CA VAL A 173 6.18 17.61 7.39
C VAL A 173 6.24 17.54 5.87
N VAL A 174 7.33 18.05 5.31
CA VAL A 174 7.66 17.91 3.89
C VAL A 174 8.93 17.08 3.73
N ILE A 175 8.82 15.95 3.05
CA ILE A 175 9.94 15.10 2.68
C ILE A 175 10.16 15.19 1.17
N GLY A 176 11.36 15.63 0.79
CA GLY A 176 11.74 15.76 -0.61
C GLY A 176 11.95 14.42 -1.30
N ALA A 177 11.88 14.42 -2.63
CA ALA A 177 11.97 13.22 -3.45
C ALA A 177 13.23 12.37 -3.16
N ASN A 178 13.08 11.05 -3.25
CA ASN A 178 14.15 10.05 -3.04
C ASN A 178 14.85 10.12 -1.67
N ALA A 179 14.24 10.74 -0.67
CA ALA A 179 14.76 10.66 0.70
C ALA A 179 14.50 9.28 1.30
N VAL A 180 15.35 8.84 2.22
CA VAL A 180 15.18 7.60 2.96
C VAL A 180 15.19 7.90 4.45
N VAL A 181 14.18 7.43 5.17
CA VAL A 181 14.08 7.50 6.63
C VAL A 181 14.18 6.09 7.19
N LEU A 182 15.21 5.84 8.03
CA LEU A 182 15.40 4.52 8.63
C LEU A 182 14.36 4.24 9.72
N GLU A 183 14.20 2.97 10.04
CA GLU A 183 13.29 2.49 11.10
C GLU A 183 13.61 3.14 12.45
N GLY A 184 12.58 3.33 13.25
CA GLY A 184 12.67 3.93 14.59
C GLY A 184 12.82 5.44 14.62
N ILE A 185 12.95 6.08 13.47
CA ILE A 185 13.19 7.52 13.36
C ILE A 185 11.87 8.30 13.43
N ARG A 186 11.92 9.41 14.18
CA ARG A 186 10.84 10.38 14.27
C ARG A 186 11.21 11.67 13.53
N ILE A 187 10.36 12.10 12.63
CA ILE A 187 10.46 13.40 11.95
C ILE A 187 9.49 14.36 12.63
N GLY A 188 10.02 15.34 13.33
CA GLY A 188 9.23 16.28 14.12
C GLY A 188 8.35 17.20 13.27
N LYS A 189 7.28 17.68 13.88
CA LYS A 189 6.26 18.53 13.24
C LYS A 189 6.84 19.67 12.43
N GLY A 190 6.34 19.87 11.23
CA GLY A 190 6.74 20.97 10.34
C GLY A 190 8.20 20.91 9.89
N ALA A 191 8.91 19.80 10.10
CA ALA A 191 10.27 19.64 9.60
C ALA A 191 10.31 19.45 8.10
N VAL A 192 11.44 19.76 7.50
CA VAL A 192 11.70 19.59 6.06
C VAL A 192 12.91 18.68 5.89
N VAL A 193 12.71 17.58 5.19
CA VAL A 193 13.78 16.67 4.74
C VAL A 193 14.08 16.97 3.28
N ALA A 194 15.32 17.36 2.98
CA ALA A 194 15.71 17.68 1.60
C ALA A 194 15.71 16.42 0.71
N ALA A 195 15.51 16.61 -0.58
CA ALA A 195 15.56 15.52 -1.56
C ALA A 195 16.90 14.75 -1.49
N GLY A 196 16.81 13.42 -1.62
CA GLY A 196 17.96 12.51 -1.58
C GLY A 196 18.63 12.37 -0.21
N ALA A 197 18.07 12.92 0.86
CA ALA A 197 18.63 12.79 2.20
C ALA A 197 18.43 11.38 2.77
N ILE A 198 19.41 10.88 3.53
CA ILE A 198 19.29 9.64 4.30
C ILE A 198 19.25 9.98 5.79
N VAL A 199 18.07 9.87 6.38
CA VAL A 199 17.81 10.25 7.77
C VAL A 199 18.03 9.03 8.66
N ILE A 200 19.03 9.15 9.55
CA ILE A 200 19.48 8.09 10.46
C ILE A 200 19.35 8.47 11.95
N LYS A 201 18.72 9.60 12.23
CA LYS A 201 18.46 10.12 13.59
C LYS A 201 17.19 10.95 13.55
N ASP A 202 16.54 11.08 14.70
CA ASP A 202 15.37 11.95 14.86
C ASP A 202 15.65 13.36 14.35
N VAL A 203 14.63 13.97 13.80
CA VAL A 203 14.64 15.32 13.26
C VAL A 203 13.77 16.21 14.14
N GLU A 204 14.38 17.27 14.65
CA GLU A 204 13.69 18.23 15.50
C GLU A 204 12.57 18.97 14.75
N PRO A 205 11.46 19.31 15.42
CA PRO A 205 10.39 20.09 14.82
C PRO A 205 10.89 21.40 14.18
N TYR A 206 10.29 21.77 13.06
CA TYR A 206 10.58 23.02 12.35
C TYR A 206 12.05 23.20 11.96
N THR A 207 12.75 22.12 11.69
CA THR A 207 14.13 22.14 11.19
C THR A 207 14.22 21.63 9.76
N VAL A 208 15.31 21.97 9.10
CA VAL A 208 15.64 21.50 7.75
C VAL A 208 16.86 20.59 7.84
N VAL A 209 16.73 19.35 7.36
CA VAL A 209 17.84 18.39 7.29
C VAL A 209 18.16 18.04 5.84
N ALA A 210 19.44 17.78 5.55
CA ALA A 210 19.90 17.41 4.22
C ALA A 210 21.15 16.53 4.28
N GLY A 211 21.42 15.80 3.19
CA GLY A 211 22.67 15.07 2.96
C GLY A 211 22.61 13.59 3.34
N VAL A 212 23.76 12.92 3.17
CA VAL A 212 23.97 11.48 3.43
C VAL A 212 25.22 11.32 4.30
N PRO A 213 25.06 11.00 5.60
CA PRO A 213 23.81 10.99 6.35
C PRO A 213 23.24 12.39 6.55
N ALA A 214 21.93 12.50 6.71
CA ALA A 214 21.26 13.78 6.90
C ALA A 214 21.74 14.50 8.17
N ARG A 215 21.90 15.83 8.06
CA ARG A 215 22.26 16.72 9.16
C ARG A 215 21.36 17.95 9.12
N GLN A 216 21.08 18.50 10.27
CA GLN A 216 20.39 19.77 10.35
C GLN A 216 21.25 20.87 9.71
N ILE A 217 20.67 21.57 8.74
CA ILE A 217 21.34 22.68 8.04
C ILE A 217 20.82 24.04 8.49
N LYS A 218 19.59 24.10 8.99
CA LYS A 218 18.99 25.31 9.54
C LYS A 218 17.68 25.02 10.30
N VAL A 219 17.19 26.02 11.02
CA VAL A 219 15.80 26.10 11.49
C VAL A 219 14.94 26.63 10.33
N LEU A 220 13.70 26.24 10.28
CA LEU A 220 12.75 26.63 9.23
C LEU A 220 12.53 28.15 9.25
N ASP A 221 12.88 28.80 8.16
CA ASP A 221 12.70 30.24 7.94
C ASP A 221 11.55 30.51 6.96
N GLU A 222 11.06 31.75 6.91
CA GLU A 222 9.96 32.16 6.02
C GLU A 222 10.24 31.88 4.54
N LYS A 223 11.49 32.01 4.11
CA LYS A 223 11.91 31.69 2.73
C LYS A 223 11.77 30.21 2.43
N THR A 224 12.03 29.35 3.40
CA THR A 224 11.87 27.90 3.22
C THR A 224 10.40 27.52 3.28
N LYS A 225 9.63 28.09 4.23
CA LYS A 225 8.18 27.88 4.30
C LYS A 225 7.50 28.17 2.97
N SER A 226 7.79 29.32 2.35
CA SER A 226 7.21 29.67 1.05
C SER A 226 7.60 28.74 -0.10
N LYS A 227 8.74 28.03 0.01
CA LYS A 227 9.20 27.05 -0.99
C LYS A 227 8.68 25.63 -0.74
N THR A 228 8.23 25.35 0.46
CA THR A 228 7.72 24.05 0.89
C THR A 228 6.24 24.13 1.26
N GLU A 229 5.56 25.20 0.82
CA GLU A 229 4.13 25.42 1.05
C GLU A 229 3.31 24.27 0.45
N ILE A 230 2.42 23.74 1.25
CA ILE A 230 1.49 22.68 0.87
C ILE A 230 0.24 23.34 0.29
N ILE A 231 -0.08 23.03 -0.96
CA ILE A 231 -1.22 23.62 -1.68
C ILE A 231 -2.47 22.78 -1.49
N ASP A 232 -3.40 23.27 -0.69
CA ASP A 232 -4.65 22.55 -0.33
C ASP A 232 -5.49 22.15 -1.55
N SER A 233 -5.53 22.98 -2.60
CA SER A 233 -6.32 22.66 -3.79
C SER A 233 -5.89 21.38 -4.53
N LEU A 234 -4.67 20.91 -4.33
CA LEU A 234 -4.21 19.64 -4.89
C LEU A 234 -4.76 18.41 -4.13
N ARG A 235 -5.42 18.64 -2.99
CA ARG A 235 -6.00 17.62 -2.11
C ARG A 235 -7.52 17.62 -2.12
N ASN A 236 -8.12 18.45 -2.96
CA ASN A 236 -9.57 18.41 -3.16
C ASN A 236 -9.96 17.12 -3.90
N LEU A 237 -11.01 16.46 -3.44
CA LEU A 237 -11.60 15.25 -4.03
C LEU A 237 -12.62 15.61 -5.12
#